data_d794c50c1aaebc0c48d593c9744d3a9b
#
_entry.id   d794c50c1aaebc0c48d593c9744d3a9b
#
_cell.length_a   1.000
_cell.length_b   1.000
_cell.length_c   1.000
_cell.angle_alpha   90.00
_cell.angle_beta   90.00
_cell.angle_gamma   90.00
#
_symmetry.space_group_name_H-M   'P 1'
#
loop_
_entity.id
_entity.type
_entity.pdbx_description
1 polymer ?
#
loop_
_entity_poly.entity_id
_entity_poly.type
_entity_poly.pdbx_seq_one_letter_code
_entity_poly.pdbx_strand_id
1 'polypeptide(L)'
;MPEELELCAPHLRLAARAWGSPDGIPVLAVHGWLDNAASFDALAPRLPGVRLVALDLTGHGCSDHRPPGAHYHFVDFIPDIVAAADALGWERFNLLGHSMGGGIVAFVAAILPERIGRVAMIEGLGPPTSNPDDGPAHLRKAIEQM
;
A
#
# COMPACT_ATOMS: atom_id res chain seq x y z
N MET A 1 0.73 -0.04 21.58
CA MET A 1 1.28 -1.01 20.62
C MET A 1 0.27 -1.15 19.50
N PRO A 2 0.68 -1.45 18.26
CA PRO A 2 -0.26 -1.75 17.19
C PRO A 2 -1.05 -3.03 17.50
N GLU A 3 -2.25 -3.11 16.94
CA GLU A 3 -3.01 -4.33 16.80
C GLU A 3 -2.55 -5.03 15.52
N GLU A 4 -2.14 -6.29 15.60
CA GLU A 4 -1.79 -7.08 14.43
C GLU A 4 -3.08 -7.64 13.81
N LEU A 5 -3.24 -7.45 12.51
CA LEU A 5 -4.41 -7.88 11.76
C LEU A 5 -4.03 -8.87 10.67
N GLU A 6 -4.93 -9.78 10.40
CA GLU A 6 -4.89 -10.67 9.25
C GLU A 6 -6.13 -10.43 8.40
N LEU A 7 -5.94 -9.97 7.16
CA LEU A 7 -7.00 -9.63 6.23
C LEU A 7 -7.06 -10.66 5.11
N CYS A 8 -8.22 -11.26 4.91
CA CYS A 8 -8.42 -12.24 3.84
C CYS A 8 -8.78 -11.53 2.54
N ALA A 9 -7.88 -11.53 1.58
CA ALA A 9 -8.15 -11.23 0.18
C ALA A 9 -8.57 -12.51 -0.57
N PRO A 10 -9.18 -12.45 -1.74
CA PRO A 10 -9.76 -13.64 -2.41
C PRO A 10 -8.80 -14.81 -2.61
N HIS A 11 -7.50 -14.57 -2.69
CA HIS A 11 -6.50 -15.61 -2.97
C HIS A 11 -5.24 -15.48 -2.10
N LEU A 12 -5.18 -14.52 -1.17
CA LEU A 12 -4.01 -14.17 -0.40
C LEU A 12 -4.42 -13.71 0.99
N ARG A 13 -3.57 -13.99 1.96
CA ARG A 13 -3.66 -13.41 3.28
C ARG A 13 -2.74 -12.19 3.35
N LEU A 14 -3.29 -11.07 3.78
CA LEU A 14 -2.55 -9.83 3.97
C LEU A 14 -2.38 -9.58 5.47
N ALA A 15 -1.17 -9.35 5.90
CA ALA A 15 -0.88 -8.89 7.25
C ALA A 15 -0.98 -7.37 7.32
N ALA A 16 -1.40 -6.85 8.45
CA ALA A 16 -1.49 -5.41 8.66
C ALA A 16 -1.27 -5.06 10.14
N ARG A 17 -0.91 -3.81 10.38
CA ARG A 17 -0.84 -3.20 11.69
C ARG A 17 -1.85 -2.08 11.81
N ALA A 18 -2.56 -2.04 12.94
CA ALA A 18 -3.60 -1.03 13.13
C ALA A 18 -3.39 -0.24 14.42
N TRP A 19 -3.72 1.04 14.37
CA TRP A 19 -3.69 1.99 15.50
C TRP A 19 -4.97 2.80 15.53
N GLY A 20 -5.30 3.29 16.71
CA GLY A 20 -6.46 4.12 16.94
C GLY A 20 -7.76 3.33 17.16
N SER A 21 -8.83 4.04 17.50
CA SER A 21 -10.15 3.43 17.71
C SER A 21 -10.69 2.84 16.40
N PRO A 22 -11.39 1.69 16.44
CA PRO A 22 -12.11 1.16 15.28
C PRO A 22 -13.07 2.16 14.63
N ASP A 23 -13.64 3.08 15.44
CA ASP A 23 -14.56 4.12 14.97
C ASP A 23 -13.84 5.40 14.50
N GLY A 24 -12.51 5.40 14.47
CA GLY A 24 -11.70 6.51 13.99
C GLY A 24 -11.81 6.72 12.48
N ILE A 25 -11.32 7.86 12.02
CA ILE A 25 -11.28 8.18 10.57
C ILE A 25 -10.43 7.11 9.86
N PRO A 26 -11.01 6.35 8.91
CA PRO A 26 -10.32 5.25 8.26
C PRO A 26 -9.20 5.74 7.33
N VAL A 27 -7.98 5.26 7.57
CA VAL A 27 -6.80 5.55 6.75
C VAL A 27 -6.07 4.23 6.48
N LEU A 28 -5.95 3.87 5.21
CA LEU A 28 -5.13 2.75 4.76
C LEU A 28 -3.75 3.27 4.36
N ALA A 29 -2.70 2.73 4.98
CA ALA A 29 -1.33 3.14 4.76
C ALA A 29 -0.55 2.10 3.95
N VAL A 30 0.22 2.56 2.97
CA VAL A 30 0.97 1.74 2.02
C VAL A 30 2.44 2.15 2.04
N HIS A 31 3.31 1.18 2.37
CA HIS A 31 4.75 1.37 2.52
C HIS A 31 5.50 1.44 1.18
N GLY A 32 6.80 1.75 1.24
CA GLY A 32 7.70 1.81 0.10
C GLY A 32 8.21 0.43 -0.35
N TRP A 33 9.05 0.45 -1.40
CA TRP A 33 9.69 -0.76 -1.93
C TRP A 33 10.58 -1.44 -0.87
N LEU A 34 10.49 -2.77 -0.76
CA LEU A 34 11.23 -3.61 0.20
C LEU A 34 11.08 -3.19 1.68
N ASP A 35 9.97 -2.57 2.01
CA ASP A 35 9.63 -2.12 3.35
C ASP A 35 8.44 -2.95 3.91
N ASN A 36 7.79 -2.51 4.96
CA ASN A 36 6.66 -3.18 5.58
C ASN A 36 5.83 -2.19 6.44
N ALA A 37 4.74 -2.67 7.02
CA ALA A 37 3.82 -1.88 7.84
C ALA A 37 4.48 -1.19 9.05
N ALA A 38 5.59 -1.71 9.57
CA ALA A 38 6.30 -1.11 10.72
C ALA A 38 6.87 0.28 10.42
N SER A 39 7.02 0.68 9.16
CA SER A 39 7.39 2.05 8.77
C SER A 39 6.48 3.11 9.37
N PHE A 40 5.26 2.75 9.71
CA PHE A 40 4.27 3.66 10.29
C PHE A 40 4.21 3.63 11.82
N ASP A 41 5.01 2.79 12.50
CA ASP A 41 4.99 2.62 13.96
C ASP A 41 5.23 3.93 14.73
N ALA A 42 6.09 4.80 14.19
CA ALA A 42 6.40 6.09 14.83
C ALA A 42 5.38 7.18 14.51
N LEU A 43 4.73 7.11 13.34
CA LEU A 43 3.78 8.12 12.87
C LEU A 43 2.36 7.86 13.42
N ALA A 44 1.89 6.64 13.29
CA ALA A 44 0.50 6.29 13.57
C ALA A 44 0.01 6.70 14.98
N PRO A 45 0.77 6.51 16.06
CA PRO A 45 0.36 6.94 17.40
C PRO A 45 0.21 8.46 17.56
N ARG A 46 0.74 9.24 16.61
CA ARG A 46 0.70 10.70 16.62
C ARG A 46 -0.48 11.29 15.84
N LEU A 47 -1.35 10.45 15.30
CA LEU A 47 -2.52 10.83 14.51
C LEU A 47 -3.79 10.64 15.34
N PRO A 48 -4.19 11.60 16.18
CA PRO A 48 -5.37 11.46 17.02
C PRO A 48 -6.65 11.40 16.17
N GLY A 49 -7.60 10.54 16.58
CA GLY A 49 -8.89 10.40 15.90
C GLY A 49 -8.85 9.60 14.58
N VAL A 50 -7.69 9.05 14.22
CA VAL A 50 -7.51 8.23 13.02
C VAL A 50 -7.49 6.75 13.39
N ARG A 51 -8.21 5.92 12.64
CA ARG A 51 -7.96 4.48 12.56
C ARG A 51 -7.01 4.24 11.39
N LEU A 52 -5.73 4.14 11.66
CA LEU A 52 -4.72 3.84 10.65
C LEU A 52 -4.49 2.34 10.57
N VAL A 53 -4.63 1.77 9.39
CA VAL A 53 -4.25 0.38 9.08
C VAL A 53 -3.15 0.41 8.04
N ALA A 54 -1.95 -0.03 8.40
CA ALA A 54 -0.82 -0.15 7.50
C ALA A 54 -0.70 -1.59 7.02
N LEU A 55 -0.71 -1.79 5.70
CA LEU A 55 -0.56 -3.09 5.08
C LEU A 55 0.91 -3.49 4.96
N ASP A 56 1.17 -4.77 5.15
CA ASP A 56 2.28 -5.43 4.46
C ASP A 56 1.79 -5.77 3.04
N LEU A 57 2.37 -5.15 2.03
CA LEU A 57 2.02 -5.46 0.64
C LEU A 57 2.36 -6.92 0.32
N THR A 58 1.64 -7.52 -0.61
CA THR A 58 1.92 -8.89 -1.07
C THR A 58 3.41 -9.08 -1.37
N GLY A 59 3.99 -10.15 -0.81
CA GLY A 59 5.42 -10.43 -0.93
C GLY A 59 6.34 -9.65 0.01
N HIS A 60 5.76 -8.84 0.92
CA HIS A 60 6.48 -8.06 1.93
C HIS A 60 6.00 -8.43 3.33
N GLY A 61 6.85 -8.17 4.32
CA GLY A 61 6.53 -8.38 5.73
C GLY A 61 6.00 -9.77 6.03
N CYS A 62 4.83 -9.83 6.64
CA CYS A 62 4.14 -11.06 7.02
C CYS A 62 2.99 -11.46 6.07
N SER A 63 2.77 -10.71 4.99
CA SER A 63 1.79 -11.04 3.96
C SER A 63 2.22 -12.21 3.08
N ASP A 64 1.25 -12.92 2.50
CA ASP A 64 1.53 -14.01 1.58
C ASP A 64 2.29 -13.53 0.35
N HIS A 65 3.04 -14.45 -0.24
CA HIS A 65 3.69 -14.27 -1.53
C HIS A 65 2.75 -14.72 -2.66
N ARG A 66 2.89 -14.09 -3.83
CA ARG A 66 2.25 -14.60 -5.04
C ARG A 66 2.86 -15.95 -5.42
N PRO A 67 2.14 -16.81 -6.17
CA PRO A 67 2.66 -18.10 -6.59
C PRO A 67 4.01 -18.01 -7.32
N PRO A 68 4.86 -19.04 -7.26
CA PRO A 68 6.10 -19.07 -8.01
C PRO A 68 5.90 -18.76 -9.50
N GLY A 69 6.74 -17.88 -10.05
CA GLY A 69 6.64 -17.42 -11.43
C GLY A 69 5.71 -16.23 -11.66
N ALA A 70 4.96 -15.81 -10.65
CA ALA A 70 4.20 -14.56 -10.74
C ALA A 70 5.10 -13.34 -10.58
N HIS A 71 4.76 -12.26 -11.27
CA HIS A 71 5.45 -10.99 -11.17
C HIS A 71 4.79 -10.08 -10.13
N TYR A 72 5.54 -9.08 -9.67
CA TYR A 72 5.08 -8.00 -8.79
C TYR A 72 5.20 -6.69 -9.55
N HIS A 73 4.28 -6.46 -10.49
CA HIS A 73 4.21 -5.16 -11.14
C HIS A 73 3.55 -4.16 -10.19
N PHE A 74 3.87 -2.90 -10.39
CA PHE A 74 3.35 -1.80 -9.59
C PHE A 74 1.81 -1.81 -9.49
N VAL A 75 1.14 -2.10 -10.60
CA VAL A 75 -0.34 -2.14 -10.66
C VAL A 75 -0.95 -3.37 -9.96
N ASP A 76 -0.18 -4.42 -9.74
CA ASP A 76 -0.68 -5.65 -9.13
C ASP A 76 -0.99 -5.48 -7.62
N PHE A 77 -0.46 -4.44 -6.99
CA PHE A 77 -0.77 -4.10 -5.60
C PHE A 77 -2.13 -3.42 -5.44
N ILE A 78 -2.71 -2.87 -6.50
CA ILE A 78 -3.98 -2.12 -6.43
C ILE A 78 -5.14 -3.02 -5.99
N PRO A 79 -5.36 -4.20 -6.60
CA PRO A 79 -6.38 -5.14 -6.13
C PRO A 79 -6.22 -5.57 -4.67
N ASP A 80 -4.97 -5.71 -4.19
CA ASP A 80 -4.69 -6.11 -2.82
C ASP A 80 -5.14 -5.01 -1.83
N ILE A 81 -4.92 -3.73 -2.17
CA ILE A 81 -5.37 -2.59 -1.37
C ILE A 81 -6.90 -2.51 -1.30
N VAL A 82 -7.55 -2.72 -2.44
CA VAL A 82 -9.03 -2.74 -2.50
C VAL A 82 -9.58 -3.88 -1.67
N ALA A 83 -9.03 -5.09 -1.81
CA ALA A 83 -9.43 -6.25 -1.03
C ALA A 83 -9.22 -6.05 0.48
N ALA A 84 -8.14 -5.39 0.88
CA ALA A 84 -7.90 -5.04 2.28
C ALA A 84 -8.96 -4.09 2.82
N ALA A 85 -9.33 -3.04 2.07
CA ALA A 85 -10.39 -2.13 2.45
C ALA A 85 -11.75 -2.84 2.55
N ASP A 86 -12.04 -3.75 1.63
CA ASP A 86 -13.27 -4.56 1.66
C ASP A 86 -13.30 -5.50 2.87
N ALA A 87 -12.18 -6.15 3.21
CA ALA A 87 -12.06 -6.99 4.41
C ALA A 87 -12.23 -6.20 5.72
N LEU A 88 -11.86 -4.90 5.72
CA LEU A 88 -12.08 -3.97 6.84
C LEU A 88 -13.51 -3.40 6.88
N GLY A 89 -14.34 -3.67 5.87
CA GLY A 89 -15.68 -3.09 5.75
C GLY A 89 -15.69 -1.59 5.40
N TRP A 90 -14.63 -1.08 4.79
CA TRP A 90 -14.48 0.34 4.49
C TRP A 90 -14.97 0.68 3.08
N GLU A 91 -16.19 1.14 2.95
CA GLU A 91 -16.74 1.63 1.67
C GLU A 91 -16.03 2.92 1.22
N ARG A 92 -15.79 3.83 2.17
CA ARG A 92 -15.01 5.06 1.95
C ARG A 92 -13.87 5.14 2.96
N PHE A 93 -12.68 5.50 2.48
CA PHE A 93 -11.49 5.60 3.30
C PHE A 93 -10.50 6.63 2.74
N ASN A 94 -9.49 6.93 3.52
CA ASN A 94 -8.39 7.80 3.12
C ASN A 94 -7.14 6.95 2.88
N LEU A 95 -6.21 7.50 2.13
CA LEU A 95 -4.97 6.81 1.77
C LEU A 95 -3.76 7.59 2.25
N LEU A 96 -2.78 6.85 2.74
CA LEU A 96 -1.44 7.35 3.08
C LEU A 96 -0.42 6.47 2.37
N GLY A 97 0.42 7.06 1.52
CA GLY A 97 1.46 6.32 0.81
C GLY A 97 2.85 6.88 1.09
N HIS A 98 3.84 6.00 1.25
CA HIS A 98 5.24 6.36 1.35
C HIS A 98 6.01 5.86 0.12
N SER A 99 6.77 6.73 -0.53
CA SER A 99 7.63 6.39 -1.68
C SER A 99 6.86 5.65 -2.78
N MET A 100 7.19 4.40 -3.11
CA MET A 100 6.44 3.54 -4.04
C MET A 100 4.95 3.48 -3.66
N GLY A 101 4.63 3.37 -2.37
CA GLY A 101 3.26 3.40 -1.87
C GLY A 101 2.53 4.69 -2.21
N GLY A 102 3.24 5.83 -2.27
CA GLY A 102 2.69 7.11 -2.72
C GLY A 102 2.17 7.05 -4.16
N GLY A 103 2.95 6.44 -5.05
CA GLY A 103 2.50 6.20 -6.43
C GLY A 103 1.32 5.25 -6.52
N ILE A 104 1.33 4.15 -5.74
CA ILE A 104 0.24 3.17 -5.73
C ILE A 104 -1.07 3.83 -5.26
N VAL A 105 -1.06 4.57 -4.14
CA VAL A 105 -2.27 5.23 -3.63
C VAL A 105 -2.80 6.31 -4.56
N ALA A 106 -1.93 6.98 -5.32
CA ALA A 106 -2.35 7.93 -6.36
C ALA A 106 -3.16 7.23 -7.46
N PHE A 107 -2.73 6.04 -7.90
CA PHE A 107 -3.51 5.24 -8.86
C PHE A 107 -4.83 4.76 -8.28
N VAL A 108 -4.85 4.25 -7.05
CA VAL A 108 -6.11 3.84 -6.39
C VAL A 108 -7.10 5.00 -6.34
N ALA A 109 -6.64 6.19 -5.97
CA ALA A 109 -7.50 7.39 -5.92
C ALA A 109 -8.01 7.81 -7.30
N ALA A 110 -7.19 7.64 -8.34
CA ALA A 110 -7.59 7.98 -9.71
C ALA A 110 -8.65 7.04 -10.29
N ILE A 111 -8.58 5.74 -9.95
CA ILE A 111 -9.50 4.72 -10.51
C ILE A 111 -10.75 4.50 -9.64
N LEU A 112 -10.71 4.85 -8.35
CA LEU A 112 -11.83 4.69 -7.40
C LEU A 112 -12.13 5.99 -6.65
N PRO A 113 -12.36 7.12 -7.35
CA PRO A 113 -12.53 8.43 -6.70
C PRO A 113 -13.74 8.47 -5.76
N GLU A 114 -14.76 7.64 -6.00
CA GLU A 114 -15.96 7.55 -5.15
C GLU A 114 -15.67 6.92 -3.77
N ARG A 115 -14.64 6.09 -3.68
CA ARG A 115 -14.24 5.42 -2.43
C ARG A 115 -13.20 6.20 -1.64
N ILE A 116 -12.42 7.06 -2.29
CA ILE A 116 -11.29 7.74 -1.66
C ILE A 116 -11.68 9.15 -1.22
N GLY A 117 -11.50 9.43 0.07
CA GLY A 117 -11.76 10.74 0.65
C GLY A 117 -10.59 11.70 0.43
N ARG A 118 -9.43 11.36 0.98
CA ARG A 118 -8.20 12.16 0.91
C ARG A 118 -7.00 11.25 0.69
N VAL A 119 -5.96 11.80 0.08
CA VAL A 119 -4.68 11.14 -0.14
C VAL A 119 -3.57 11.99 0.47
N ALA A 120 -2.72 11.35 1.27
CA ALA A 120 -1.47 11.92 1.74
C ALA A 120 -0.30 11.10 1.20
N MET A 121 0.75 11.75 0.74
CA MET A 121 1.94 11.10 0.21
C MET A 121 3.17 11.64 0.91
N ILE A 122 4.03 10.72 1.35
CA ILE A 122 5.32 11.02 1.98
C ILE A 122 6.40 10.58 1.00
N GLU A 123 7.22 11.53 0.56
CA GLU A 123 8.34 11.30 -0.39
C GLU A 123 7.94 10.55 -1.67
N GLY A 124 6.73 10.82 -2.16
CA GLY A 124 6.22 10.25 -3.41
C GLY A 124 5.14 11.15 -3.97
N LEU A 125 5.34 11.69 -5.16
CA LEU A 125 4.40 12.60 -5.83
C LEU A 125 3.57 11.91 -6.93
N GLY A 126 3.55 10.59 -6.91
CA GLY A 126 2.88 9.79 -7.93
C GLY A 126 3.80 8.69 -8.48
N PRO A 127 3.37 8.00 -9.54
CA PRO A 127 4.19 6.95 -10.13
C PRO A 127 5.52 7.52 -10.64
N PRO A 128 6.61 6.73 -10.56
CA PRO A 128 7.86 7.14 -11.16
C PRO A 128 7.66 7.44 -12.65
N THR A 129 8.05 8.63 -13.05
CA THR A 129 8.04 9.02 -14.47
C THR A 129 9.48 9.06 -14.98
N SER A 130 9.72 8.44 -16.10
CA SER A 130 10.99 8.54 -16.83
C SER A 130 10.70 8.95 -18.26
N ASN A 131 11.70 9.53 -18.93
CA ASN A 131 11.61 9.72 -20.36
C ASN A 131 11.39 8.35 -21.02
N PRO A 132 10.36 8.15 -21.86
CA PRO A 132 10.12 6.89 -22.55
C PRO A 132 11.34 6.36 -23.31
N ASP A 133 12.18 7.25 -23.82
CA ASP A 133 13.41 6.90 -24.55
C ASP A 133 14.47 6.24 -23.65
N ASP A 134 14.43 6.47 -22.34
CA ASP A 134 15.35 5.87 -21.37
C ASP A 134 14.89 4.48 -20.88
N GLY A 135 13.65 4.09 -21.18
CA GLY A 135 13.05 2.83 -20.74
C GLY A 135 13.88 1.59 -21.09
N PRO A 136 14.35 1.42 -22.33
CA PRO A 136 15.20 0.28 -22.72
C PRO A 136 16.51 0.19 -21.93
N ALA A 137 17.15 1.34 -21.65
CA ALA A 137 18.40 1.39 -20.89
C ALA A 137 18.17 1.05 -19.42
N HIS A 138 17.10 1.56 -18.82
CA HIS A 138 16.72 1.24 -17.45
C HIS A 138 16.39 -0.25 -17.29
N LEU A 139 15.64 -0.83 -18.23
CA LEU A 139 15.27 -2.24 -18.18
C LEU A 139 16.53 -3.14 -18.33
N ARG A 140 17.43 -2.82 -19.25
CA ARG A 140 18.70 -3.53 -19.40
C ARG A 140 19.48 -3.54 -18.10
N LYS A 141 19.65 -2.37 -17.46
CA LYS A 141 20.35 -2.25 -16.19
C LYS A 141 19.70 -3.09 -15.07
N ALA A 142 18.36 -3.11 -15.02
CA ALA A 142 17.64 -3.93 -14.04
C ALA A 142 17.90 -5.43 -14.25
N ILE A 143 17.92 -5.90 -15.52
CA ILE A 143 18.19 -7.31 -15.85
C ILE A 143 19.62 -7.70 -15.48
N GLU A 144 20.60 -6.83 -15.72
CA GLU A 144 22.01 -7.07 -15.41
C GLU A 144 22.30 -7.15 -13.90
N GLN A 145 21.38 -6.67 -13.05
CA GLN A 145 21.49 -6.70 -11.59
C GLN A 145 20.76 -7.89 -10.94
N MET A 146 20.06 -8.70 -11.71
CA MET A 146 19.39 -9.93 -11.25
C MET A 146 20.36 -11.12 -11.20
#